data_b254d6048dc1da1f0979d3b355ba1c4a
#
_entry.id   b254d6048dc1da1f0979d3b355ba1c4a
#
_cell.length_a   1.000
_cell.length_b   1.000
_cell.length_c   1.000
_cell.angle_alpha   90.00
_cell.angle_beta   90.00
_cell.angle_gamma   90.00
#
_symmetry.space_group_name_H-M   'P 1'
#
loop_
_entity.id
_entity.type
_entity.pdbx_description
1 polymer ?
#
loop_
_entity_poly.entity_id
_entity_poly.type
_entity_poly.pdbx_seq_one_letter_code
_entity_poly.pdbx_strand_id
1 'polypeptide(L)'
;MTVERLRRLTFVSLDILILVLAILVTQWLSLSGTGSGYDATTVCMDTYMQQLLYGEDEEETAALASEAAENTESLLDWQQPDSDIETLNSAAGTVWSELDSETIQVLAKALDVAEKSEGSYDPTLLPLTSLWNFAGTTPSVPDSDSLSEALSLCGYENLRINTEDNTASLYGHGNGVDLSNIMRGAGCDSVLNVYKDAGLTGGIVSLGNCVGVYGTKTDGSALSVSVHDPAGDDAAQLGSWSLPNGGVLATAGWLETSFTKDGTEYSSLLDPQTGYPADSDCIALTVWQENGTTSAALSQACMVLGVENSLSLLEQYDAAAVFVTDEKEVLLYGDTDGFTLTVSDYTTRTLS
;
A
#
# COMPACT_ATOMS: atom_id res chain seq x y z
N MET A 1 -32.60 19.57 13.81
CA MET A 1 -31.55 19.37 12.76
C MET A 1 -31.52 17.89 12.51
N THR A 2 -31.81 17.43 11.29
CA THR A 2 -31.93 15.99 10.97
C THR A 2 -30.56 15.34 10.91
N VAL A 3 -30.46 14.09 11.31
CA VAL A 3 -29.22 13.25 11.30
C VAL A 3 -28.52 13.31 9.93
N GLU A 4 -29.27 13.41 8.84
CA GLU A 4 -28.79 13.59 7.49
C GLU A 4 -28.05 14.93 7.24
N ARG A 5 -28.44 16.00 7.90
CA ARG A 5 -27.72 17.28 7.83
C ARG A 5 -26.43 17.26 8.64
N LEU A 6 -26.40 16.53 9.77
CA LEU A 6 -25.18 16.32 10.54
C LEU A 6 -24.17 15.46 9.75
N ARG A 7 -24.64 14.38 9.11
CA ARG A 7 -23.80 13.53 8.24
C ARG A 7 -23.19 14.33 7.07
N ARG A 8 -23.98 15.12 6.36
CA ARG A 8 -23.45 15.98 5.28
C ARG A 8 -22.45 17.03 5.79
N LEU A 9 -22.64 17.55 7.00
CA LEU A 9 -21.68 18.51 7.59
C LEU A 9 -20.38 17.83 8.04
N THR A 10 -20.40 16.59 8.53
CA THR A 10 -19.18 15.83 8.85
C THR A 10 -18.41 15.40 7.60
N PHE A 11 -19.08 14.95 6.53
CA PHE A 11 -18.43 14.65 5.27
C PHE A 11 -17.81 15.92 4.64
N VAL A 12 -18.54 17.03 4.59
CA VAL A 12 -17.99 18.30 4.07
C VAL A 12 -16.83 18.84 4.91
N SER A 13 -16.81 18.60 6.23
CA SER A 13 -15.66 18.99 7.07
C SER A 13 -14.44 18.08 6.87
N LEU A 14 -14.67 16.79 6.63
CA LEU A 14 -13.59 15.84 6.30
C LEU A 14 -13.00 16.16 4.91
N ASP A 15 -13.86 16.39 3.91
CA ASP A 15 -13.42 16.77 2.55
C ASP A 15 -12.62 18.08 2.55
N ILE A 16 -12.98 19.06 3.37
CA ILE A 16 -12.24 20.31 3.52
C ILE A 16 -10.91 20.07 4.21
N LEU A 17 -10.85 19.22 5.22
CA LEU A 17 -9.61 18.89 5.93
C LEU A 17 -8.62 18.16 5.00
N ILE A 18 -9.11 17.19 4.24
CA ILE A 18 -8.32 16.44 3.25
C ILE A 18 -7.83 17.37 2.13
N LEU A 19 -8.68 18.29 1.65
CA LEU A 19 -8.28 19.29 0.65
C LEU A 19 -7.19 20.24 1.19
N VAL A 20 -7.27 20.64 2.45
CA VAL A 20 -6.25 21.49 3.10
C VAL A 20 -4.94 20.72 3.27
N LEU A 21 -4.98 19.43 3.63
CA LEU A 21 -3.81 18.56 3.68
C LEU A 21 -3.16 18.37 2.30
N ALA A 22 -3.96 18.12 1.26
CA ALA A 22 -3.47 18.05 -0.12
C ALA A 22 -2.77 19.36 -0.55
N ILE A 23 -3.35 20.53 -0.24
CA ILE A 23 -2.76 21.83 -0.52
C ILE A 23 -1.45 22.05 0.26
N LEU A 24 -1.38 21.60 1.52
CA LEU A 24 -0.17 21.71 2.33
C LEU A 24 0.97 20.82 1.81
N VAL A 25 0.64 19.60 1.37
CA VAL A 25 1.61 18.68 0.75
C VAL A 25 2.10 19.23 -0.59
N THR A 26 1.23 19.75 -1.45
CA THR A 26 1.63 20.39 -2.72
C THR A 26 2.45 21.66 -2.51
N GLN A 27 2.10 22.51 -1.54
CA GLN A 27 2.93 23.67 -1.17
C GLN A 27 4.29 23.26 -0.62
N TRP A 28 4.38 22.15 0.10
CA TRP A 28 5.65 21.65 0.64
C TRP A 28 6.53 21.03 -0.46
N LEU A 29 5.96 20.28 -1.40
CA LEU A 29 6.66 19.77 -2.59
C LEU A 29 7.17 20.92 -3.46
N SER A 30 6.40 22.00 -3.65
CA SER A 30 6.81 23.18 -4.42
C SER A 30 7.89 24.03 -3.73
N LEU A 31 8.00 24.00 -2.41
CA LEU A 31 9.02 24.72 -1.64
C LEU A 31 10.38 24.00 -1.61
N SER A 32 10.44 22.71 -1.93
CA SER A 32 11.67 21.93 -1.90
C SER A 32 12.43 21.81 -3.22
N GLY A 33 11.97 22.46 -4.31
CA GLY A 33 12.61 22.34 -5.63
C GLY A 33 12.67 23.61 -6.44
N THR A 34 13.84 23.95 -6.97
CA THR A 34 14.11 25.06 -7.90
C THR A 34 13.74 24.77 -9.37
N GLY A 35 12.96 23.72 -9.63
CA GLY A 35 12.38 23.41 -10.95
C GLY A 35 10.87 23.36 -10.83
N SER A 36 10.15 24.10 -11.68
CA SER A 36 8.69 24.07 -11.74
C SER A 36 8.24 22.73 -12.36
N GLY A 37 8.02 21.69 -11.56
CA GLY A 37 7.30 20.51 -11.99
C GLY A 37 5.81 20.81 -12.18
N TYR A 38 5.11 19.94 -12.91
CA TYR A 38 3.64 19.97 -13.05
C TYR A 38 2.99 19.17 -11.94
N ASP A 39 2.07 19.78 -11.20
CA ASP A 39 1.31 19.14 -10.12
C ASP A 39 -0.08 18.74 -10.60
N ALA A 40 -0.50 17.52 -10.31
CA ALA A 40 -1.86 17.05 -10.54
C ALA A 40 -2.38 16.29 -9.32
N THR A 41 -3.71 16.35 -9.10
CA THR A 41 -4.37 15.59 -8.04
C THR A 41 -5.67 15.00 -8.58
N THR A 42 -5.86 13.69 -8.35
CA THR A 42 -7.05 12.93 -8.74
C THR A 42 -7.51 12.10 -7.54
N VAL A 43 -8.76 11.64 -7.52
CA VAL A 43 -9.27 10.70 -6.51
C VAL A 43 -9.34 9.32 -7.13
N CYS A 44 -8.66 8.34 -6.52
CA CYS A 44 -8.71 6.94 -6.93
C CYS A 44 -8.33 6.04 -5.73
N MET A 45 -8.75 4.79 -5.72
CA MET A 45 -8.47 3.81 -4.65
C MET A 45 -8.80 4.33 -3.24
N ASP A 46 -9.97 4.99 -3.11
CA ASP A 46 -10.47 5.60 -1.88
C ASP A 46 -9.52 6.63 -1.24
N THR A 47 -8.63 7.24 -2.03
CA THR A 47 -7.66 8.23 -1.57
C THR A 47 -7.39 9.30 -2.62
N TYR A 48 -6.51 10.26 -2.30
CA TYR A 48 -5.99 11.21 -3.27
C TYR A 48 -4.72 10.67 -3.88
N MET A 49 -4.70 10.59 -5.21
CA MET A 49 -3.47 10.43 -5.98
C MET A 49 -2.90 11.79 -6.29
N GLN A 50 -1.67 12.04 -5.85
CA GLN A 50 -0.94 13.26 -6.14
C GLN A 50 0.24 12.94 -7.04
N GLN A 51 0.45 13.74 -8.07
CA GLN A 51 1.51 13.58 -9.04
C GLN A 51 2.33 14.85 -9.13
N LEU A 52 3.66 14.72 -9.21
CA LEU A 52 4.60 15.80 -9.50
C LEU A 52 5.51 15.34 -10.64
N LEU A 53 5.35 15.93 -11.82
CA LEU A 53 6.00 15.51 -13.07
C LEU A 53 7.04 16.52 -13.52
N TYR A 54 8.10 16.01 -14.15
CA TYR A 54 9.19 16.81 -14.75
C TYR A 54 9.46 16.29 -16.16
N GLY A 55 9.37 17.15 -17.18
CA GLY A 55 9.64 16.77 -18.56
C GLY A 55 8.88 17.60 -19.58
N GLU A 56 8.42 16.97 -20.63
CA GLU A 56 7.53 17.51 -21.65
C GLU A 56 6.17 16.82 -21.55
N ASP A 57 5.11 17.48 -21.98
CA ASP A 57 3.74 16.96 -22.02
C ASP A 57 3.21 16.45 -20.66
N GLU A 58 3.64 17.10 -19.55
CA GLU A 58 3.33 16.65 -18.18
C GLU A 58 1.80 16.59 -17.93
N GLU A 59 1.01 17.54 -18.43
CA GLU A 59 -0.45 17.58 -18.22
C GLU A 59 -1.14 16.37 -18.88
N GLU A 60 -0.77 16.06 -20.13
CA GLU A 60 -1.30 14.89 -20.85
C GLU A 60 -0.85 13.59 -20.17
N THR A 61 0.42 13.52 -19.78
CA THR A 61 0.96 12.33 -19.07
C THR A 61 0.29 12.14 -17.71
N ALA A 62 0.04 13.20 -16.95
CA ALA A 62 -0.67 13.10 -15.66
C ALA A 62 -2.10 12.58 -15.84
N ALA A 63 -2.78 12.98 -16.91
CA ALA A 63 -4.13 12.46 -17.21
C ALA A 63 -4.10 10.97 -17.57
N LEU A 64 -3.17 10.54 -18.42
CA LEU A 64 -2.99 9.12 -18.76
C LEU A 64 -2.59 8.27 -17.55
N ALA A 65 -1.76 8.80 -16.68
CA ALA A 65 -1.36 8.13 -15.44
C ALA A 65 -2.54 7.98 -14.47
N SER A 66 -3.44 8.98 -14.41
CA SER A 66 -4.68 8.87 -13.62
C SER A 66 -5.60 7.77 -14.17
N GLU A 67 -5.76 7.71 -15.49
CA GLU A 67 -6.55 6.66 -16.15
C GLU A 67 -5.95 5.26 -15.89
N ALA A 68 -4.61 5.12 -15.91
CA ALA A 68 -3.94 3.87 -15.60
C ALA A 68 -4.18 3.41 -14.15
N ALA A 69 -4.12 4.32 -13.17
CA ALA A 69 -4.43 4.00 -11.78
C ALA A 69 -5.91 3.61 -11.58
N GLU A 70 -6.84 4.32 -12.21
CA GLU A 70 -8.27 4.01 -12.19
C GLU A 70 -8.55 2.64 -12.85
N ASN A 71 -7.82 2.29 -13.93
CA ASN A 71 -7.92 0.96 -14.55
C ASN A 71 -7.44 -0.13 -13.58
N THR A 72 -6.30 0.05 -12.90
CA THR A 72 -5.81 -0.88 -11.89
C THR A 72 -6.84 -1.07 -10.77
N GLU A 73 -7.48 0.00 -10.27
CA GLU A 73 -8.57 -0.08 -9.28
C GLU A 73 -9.73 -0.92 -9.82
N SER A 74 -10.16 -0.66 -11.05
CA SER A 74 -11.30 -1.36 -11.68
C SER A 74 -11.08 -2.86 -11.84
N LEU A 75 -9.82 -3.29 -11.97
CA LEU A 75 -9.44 -4.70 -12.08
C LEU A 75 -9.30 -5.37 -10.70
N LEU A 76 -8.74 -4.68 -9.71
CA LEU A 76 -8.25 -5.30 -8.49
C LEU A 76 -9.18 -5.12 -7.27
N ASP A 77 -10.11 -4.17 -7.30
CA ASP A 77 -11.03 -3.96 -6.17
C ASP A 77 -12.11 -5.04 -6.15
N TRP A 78 -12.03 -5.94 -5.16
CA TRP A 78 -12.98 -7.03 -4.98
C TRP A 78 -14.42 -6.55 -4.64
N GLN A 79 -14.60 -5.30 -4.21
CA GLN A 79 -15.91 -4.70 -3.91
C GLN A 79 -16.56 -4.11 -5.17
N GLN A 80 -15.78 -3.87 -6.22
CA GLN A 80 -16.29 -3.33 -7.45
C GLN A 80 -16.94 -4.44 -8.31
N PRO A 81 -18.22 -4.30 -8.70
CA PRO A 81 -18.87 -5.25 -9.58
C PRO A 81 -18.12 -5.41 -10.91
N ASP A 82 -18.03 -6.63 -11.38
CA ASP A 82 -17.36 -7.01 -12.64
C ASP A 82 -15.82 -6.79 -12.65
N SER A 83 -15.19 -6.51 -11.49
CA SER A 83 -13.73 -6.54 -11.41
C SER A 83 -13.20 -7.97 -11.57
N ASP A 84 -11.95 -8.10 -11.95
CA ASP A 84 -11.30 -9.40 -12.08
C ASP A 84 -11.28 -10.17 -10.74
N ILE A 85 -11.00 -9.47 -9.64
CA ILE A 85 -10.96 -10.09 -8.31
C ILE A 85 -12.36 -10.46 -7.83
N GLU A 86 -13.39 -9.66 -8.09
CA GLU A 86 -14.79 -10.04 -7.80
C GLU A 86 -15.18 -11.30 -8.62
N THR A 87 -14.84 -11.32 -9.91
CA THR A 87 -15.08 -12.46 -10.81
C THR A 87 -14.37 -13.73 -10.32
N LEU A 88 -13.10 -13.63 -9.91
CA LEU A 88 -12.33 -14.74 -9.34
C LEU A 88 -12.96 -15.25 -8.03
N ASN A 89 -13.34 -14.34 -7.14
CA ASN A 89 -13.96 -14.67 -5.85
C ASN A 89 -15.34 -15.33 -6.04
N SER A 90 -16.15 -14.82 -6.95
CA SER A 90 -17.46 -15.39 -7.26
C SER A 90 -17.38 -16.78 -7.89
N ALA A 91 -16.28 -17.10 -8.59
CA ALA A 91 -16.02 -18.40 -9.20
C ALA A 91 -15.34 -19.42 -8.25
N ALA A 92 -15.05 -19.05 -7.00
CA ALA A 92 -14.31 -19.88 -6.05
C ALA A 92 -14.90 -21.31 -5.92
N GLY A 93 -14.04 -22.31 -6.01
CA GLY A 93 -14.42 -23.73 -5.93
C GLY A 93 -15.13 -24.30 -7.16
N THR A 94 -15.21 -23.55 -8.26
CA THR A 94 -15.96 -23.99 -9.47
C THR A 94 -15.08 -24.12 -10.71
N VAL A 95 -14.56 -23.04 -11.24
CA VAL A 95 -13.87 -22.99 -12.53
C VAL A 95 -12.66 -22.06 -12.47
N TRP A 96 -11.80 -22.15 -13.49
CA TRP A 96 -10.79 -21.13 -13.77
C TRP A 96 -11.46 -19.90 -14.39
N SER A 97 -11.09 -18.72 -13.92
CA SER A 97 -11.51 -17.43 -14.45
C SER A 97 -10.44 -16.89 -15.39
N GLU A 98 -10.83 -16.41 -16.56
CA GLU A 98 -9.99 -15.62 -17.46
C GLU A 98 -9.94 -14.18 -16.92
N LEU A 99 -8.76 -13.64 -16.70
CA LEU A 99 -8.52 -12.35 -16.08
C LEU A 99 -7.59 -11.51 -16.96
N ASP A 100 -7.54 -10.21 -16.72
CA ASP A 100 -6.58 -9.33 -17.38
C ASP A 100 -5.14 -9.74 -17.05
N SER A 101 -4.24 -9.53 -17.99
CA SER A 101 -2.82 -9.82 -17.81
C SER A 101 -2.18 -9.01 -16.67
N GLU A 102 -2.66 -7.80 -16.41
CA GLU A 102 -2.22 -6.96 -15.28
C GLU A 102 -2.60 -7.61 -13.95
N THR A 103 -3.86 -8.07 -13.82
CA THR A 103 -4.33 -8.79 -12.63
C THR A 103 -3.50 -10.04 -12.37
N ILE A 104 -3.22 -10.84 -13.41
CA ILE A 104 -2.39 -12.05 -13.28
C ILE A 104 -0.97 -11.71 -12.81
N GLN A 105 -0.36 -10.62 -13.29
CA GLN A 105 0.96 -10.19 -12.83
C GLN A 105 0.95 -9.75 -11.36
N VAL A 106 -0.09 -9.03 -10.92
CA VAL A 106 -0.25 -8.64 -9.51
C VAL A 106 -0.43 -9.87 -8.63
N LEU A 107 -1.30 -10.81 -9.01
CA LEU A 107 -1.51 -12.06 -8.30
C LEU A 107 -0.23 -12.91 -8.22
N ALA A 108 0.57 -12.95 -9.30
CA ALA A 108 1.83 -13.68 -9.32
C ALA A 108 2.85 -13.10 -8.32
N LYS A 109 2.97 -11.77 -8.24
CA LYS A 109 3.84 -11.11 -7.26
C LYS A 109 3.33 -11.29 -5.83
N ALA A 110 2.02 -11.21 -5.63
CA ALA A 110 1.39 -11.46 -4.34
C ALA A 110 1.68 -12.88 -3.83
N LEU A 111 1.55 -13.89 -4.70
CA LEU A 111 1.87 -15.28 -4.36
C LEU A 111 3.37 -15.49 -4.11
N ASP A 112 4.25 -14.87 -4.90
CA ASP A 112 5.70 -14.98 -4.69
C ASP A 112 6.11 -14.45 -3.31
N VAL A 113 5.53 -13.32 -2.86
CA VAL A 113 5.77 -12.80 -1.51
C VAL A 113 5.12 -13.71 -0.45
N ALA A 114 3.91 -14.22 -0.68
CA ALA A 114 3.24 -15.13 0.24
C ALA A 114 4.05 -16.42 0.47
N GLU A 115 4.57 -17.03 -0.60
CA GLU A 115 5.44 -18.21 -0.52
C GLU A 115 6.73 -17.92 0.25
N LYS A 116 7.46 -16.85 -0.10
CA LYS A 116 8.75 -16.53 0.50
C LYS A 116 8.65 -16.03 1.94
N SER A 117 7.51 -15.44 2.30
CA SER A 117 7.21 -15.03 3.69
C SER A 117 6.60 -16.15 4.52
N GLU A 118 6.50 -17.38 3.97
CA GLU A 118 5.88 -18.53 4.63
C GLU A 118 4.46 -18.23 5.13
N GLY A 119 3.72 -17.42 4.35
CA GLY A 119 2.34 -17.01 4.63
C GLY A 119 2.19 -15.88 5.64
N SER A 120 3.26 -15.14 5.99
CA SER A 120 3.13 -13.93 6.80
C SER A 120 2.45 -12.78 6.03
N TYR A 121 2.50 -12.82 4.71
CA TYR A 121 1.59 -12.14 3.80
C TYR A 121 0.73 -13.18 3.09
N ASP A 122 -0.57 -12.95 2.98
CA ASP A 122 -1.49 -13.83 2.28
C ASP A 122 -2.54 -13.00 1.51
N PRO A 123 -2.60 -13.11 0.17
CA PRO A 123 -3.60 -12.41 -0.62
C PRO A 123 -5.01 -13.01 -0.50
N THR A 124 -5.18 -14.15 0.19
CA THR A 124 -6.46 -14.87 0.26
C THR A 124 -7.23 -14.61 1.56
N LEU A 125 -6.97 -13.48 2.23
CA LEU A 125 -7.59 -13.15 3.51
C LEU A 125 -9.00 -12.57 3.43
N LEU A 126 -9.66 -12.54 2.26
CA LEU A 126 -11.02 -11.97 2.12
C LEU A 126 -12.03 -12.52 3.15
N PRO A 127 -12.04 -13.81 3.52
CA PRO A 127 -12.94 -14.32 4.56
C PRO A 127 -12.70 -13.65 5.93
N LEU A 128 -11.45 -13.38 6.30
CA LEU A 128 -11.07 -12.71 7.53
C LEU A 128 -11.32 -11.20 7.47
N THR A 129 -10.88 -10.53 6.40
CA THR A 129 -11.07 -9.07 6.26
C THR A 129 -12.55 -8.70 6.24
N SER A 130 -13.38 -9.51 5.58
CA SER A 130 -14.84 -9.35 5.59
C SER A 130 -15.45 -9.58 6.98
N LEU A 131 -14.95 -10.54 7.75
CA LEU A 131 -15.45 -10.85 9.09
C LEU A 131 -15.12 -9.73 10.10
N TRP A 132 -13.90 -9.21 10.08
CA TRP A 132 -13.48 -8.09 10.92
C TRP A 132 -14.12 -6.76 10.50
N ASN A 133 -14.34 -6.57 9.19
CA ASN A 133 -15.01 -5.41 8.60
C ASN A 133 -14.40 -4.05 9.02
N PHE A 134 -13.06 -3.95 9.03
CA PHE A 134 -12.35 -2.73 9.44
C PHE A 134 -12.75 -1.49 8.64
N ALA A 135 -12.89 -1.62 7.32
CA ALA A 135 -13.31 -0.52 6.44
C ALA A 135 -14.82 -0.20 6.53
N GLY A 136 -15.60 -1.04 7.20
CA GLY A 136 -17.04 -0.88 7.31
C GLY A 136 -17.48 0.11 8.39
N THR A 137 -18.75 0.40 8.41
CA THR A 137 -19.34 1.33 9.40
C THR A 137 -19.44 0.76 10.82
N THR A 138 -19.28 -0.54 10.98
CA THR A 138 -19.42 -1.26 12.26
C THR A 138 -18.37 -2.38 12.37
N PRO A 139 -17.08 -2.04 12.50
CA PRO A 139 -16.06 -3.06 12.75
C PRO A 139 -16.32 -3.77 14.07
N SER A 140 -16.02 -5.06 14.15
CA SER A 140 -16.28 -5.84 15.36
C SER A 140 -15.28 -6.95 15.56
N VAL A 141 -14.95 -7.24 16.82
CA VAL A 141 -14.14 -8.42 17.16
C VAL A 141 -14.99 -9.68 16.94
N PRO A 142 -14.57 -10.60 16.05
CA PRO A 142 -15.29 -11.84 15.80
C PRO A 142 -15.35 -12.74 17.03
N ASP A 143 -16.36 -13.60 17.11
CA ASP A 143 -16.33 -14.72 18.04
C ASP A 143 -15.38 -15.83 17.54
N SER A 144 -14.95 -16.69 18.46
CA SER A 144 -13.94 -17.72 18.18
C SER A 144 -14.35 -18.73 17.11
N ASP A 145 -15.64 -19.05 17.02
CA ASP A 145 -16.12 -20.05 16.09
C ASP A 145 -16.15 -19.46 14.66
N SER A 146 -16.70 -18.25 14.51
CA SER A 146 -16.69 -17.49 13.24
C SER A 146 -15.26 -17.20 12.75
N LEU A 147 -14.35 -16.85 13.67
CA LEU A 147 -12.94 -16.61 13.32
C LEU A 147 -12.27 -17.90 12.82
N SER A 148 -12.47 -19.03 13.52
CA SER A 148 -11.91 -20.33 13.12
C SER A 148 -12.46 -20.80 11.77
N GLU A 149 -13.75 -20.57 11.49
CA GLU A 149 -14.35 -20.86 10.19
C GLU A 149 -13.71 -20.02 9.09
N ALA A 150 -13.64 -18.69 9.25
CA ALA A 150 -13.04 -17.78 8.27
C ALA A 150 -11.56 -18.11 8.03
N LEU A 151 -10.79 -18.39 9.10
CA LEU A 151 -9.37 -18.75 8.99
C LEU A 151 -9.17 -20.04 8.19
N SER A 152 -10.07 -21.02 8.32
CA SER A 152 -10.01 -22.28 7.56
C SER A 152 -10.23 -22.11 6.05
N LEU A 153 -10.75 -20.97 5.62
CA LEU A 153 -10.98 -20.62 4.21
C LEU A 153 -9.82 -19.80 3.62
N CYS A 154 -8.88 -19.35 4.45
CA CYS A 154 -7.68 -18.63 4.02
C CYS A 154 -6.52 -19.59 3.72
N GLY A 155 -5.49 -19.10 3.07
CA GLY A 155 -4.28 -19.84 2.72
C GLY A 155 -3.91 -19.64 1.26
N TYR A 156 -2.78 -19.00 1.00
CA TYR A 156 -2.32 -18.65 -0.34
C TYR A 156 -2.20 -19.87 -1.28
N GLU A 157 -2.00 -21.06 -0.75
CA GLU A 157 -1.97 -22.32 -1.51
C GLU A 157 -3.31 -22.65 -2.18
N ASN A 158 -4.41 -22.02 -1.75
CA ASN A 158 -5.72 -22.15 -2.37
C ASN A 158 -5.85 -21.36 -3.67
N LEU A 159 -4.98 -20.37 -3.90
CA LEU A 159 -4.94 -19.56 -5.12
C LEU A 159 -3.99 -20.21 -6.13
N ARG A 160 -4.46 -20.44 -7.35
CA ARG A 160 -3.67 -20.95 -8.48
C ARG A 160 -3.78 -20.02 -9.65
N ILE A 161 -2.64 -19.76 -10.29
CA ILE A 161 -2.55 -18.91 -11.47
C ILE A 161 -1.90 -19.66 -12.64
N ASN A 162 -2.31 -19.33 -13.84
CA ASN A 162 -1.67 -19.72 -15.09
C ASN A 162 -1.35 -18.45 -15.89
N THR A 163 -0.07 -18.08 -15.90
CA THR A 163 0.41 -16.87 -16.56
C THR A 163 0.48 -16.99 -18.09
N GLU A 164 0.42 -18.22 -18.64
CA GLU A 164 0.41 -18.44 -20.09
C GLU A 164 -0.97 -18.16 -20.70
N ASP A 165 -2.01 -18.53 -19.98
CA ASP A 165 -3.40 -18.41 -20.44
C ASP A 165 -4.15 -17.24 -19.76
N ASN A 166 -3.50 -16.46 -18.90
CA ASN A 166 -4.10 -15.41 -18.08
C ASN A 166 -5.34 -15.88 -17.30
N THR A 167 -5.20 -17.02 -16.61
CA THR A 167 -6.30 -17.57 -15.81
C THR A 167 -5.90 -17.76 -14.34
N ALA A 168 -6.88 -17.64 -13.45
CA ALA A 168 -6.73 -17.96 -12.05
C ALA A 168 -7.89 -18.78 -11.50
N SER A 169 -7.69 -19.49 -10.40
CA SER A 169 -8.75 -20.21 -9.69
C SER A 169 -8.50 -20.28 -8.19
N LEU A 170 -9.59 -20.31 -7.43
CA LEU A 170 -9.59 -20.59 -5.99
C LEU A 170 -10.10 -22.02 -5.76
N TYR A 171 -9.38 -22.76 -4.90
CA TYR A 171 -9.60 -24.21 -4.74
C TYR A 171 -10.97 -24.57 -4.15
N GLY A 172 -11.45 -23.80 -3.18
CA GLY A 172 -12.66 -24.12 -2.42
C GLY A 172 -13.71 -23.03 -2.43
N HIS A 173 -14.96 -23.44 -2.26
CA HIS A 173 -16.05 -22.49 -2.02
C HIS A 173 -15.78 -21.72 -0.73
N GLY A 174 -15.95 -20.41 -0.77
CA GLY A 174 -15.72 -19.50 0.35
C GLY A 174 -14.28 -19.00 0.47
N ASN A 175 -13.30 -19.57 -0.28
CA ASN A 175 -12.01 -18.89 -0.44
C ASN A 175 -12.21 -17.56 -1.15
N GLY A 176 -11.34 -16.58 -0.88
CA GLY A 176 -11.45 -15.28 -1.52
C GLY A 176 -10.17 -14.47 -1.43
N VAL A 177 -9.88 -13.73 -2.48
CA VAL A 177 -8.74 -12.82 -2.61
C VAL A 177 -9.15 -11.42 -2.20
N ASP A 178 -8.30 -10.75 -1.43
CA ASP A 178 -8.38 -9.34 -1.08
C ASP A 178 -7.00 -8.69 -1.32
N LEU A 179 -6.92 -7.82 -2.32
CA LEU A 179 -5.70 -7.11 -2.70
C LEU A 179 -5.67 -5.66 -2.21
N SER A 180 -6.62 -5.24 -1.37
CA SER A 180 -6.78 -3.85 -0.93
C SER A 180 -5.49 -3.27 -0.32
N ASN A 181 -4.69 -4.11 0.35
CA ASN A 181 -3.44 -3.73 0.99
C ASN A 181 -2.24 -3.57 0.03
N ILE A 182 -2.33 -4.08 -1.21
CA ILE A 182 -1.26 -3.95 -2.22
C ILE A 182 -1.71 -3.22 -3.49
N MET A 183 -3.00 -2.97 -3.66
CA MET A 183 -3.58 -2.34 -4.85
C MET A 183 -2.95 -0.97 -5.15
N ARG A 184 -2.66 -0.17 -4.12
CA ARG A 184 -2.00 1.13 -4.29
C ARG A 184 -0.55 1.00 -4.77
N GLY A 185 0.15 -0.04 -4.34
CA GLY A 185 1.47 -0.38 -4.88
C GLY A 185 1.39 -0.74 -6.38
N ALA A 186 0.40 -1.55 -6.77
CA ALA A 186 0.14 -1.87 -8.17
C ALA A 186 -0.24 -0.62 -8.98
N GLY A 187 -1.05 0.28 -8.43
CA GLY A 187 -1.36 1.57 -9.03
C GLY A 187 -0.13 2.44 -9.24
N CYS A 188 0.80 2.48 -8.29
CA CYS A 188 2.10 3.14 -8.49
C CYS A 188 2.87 2.51 -9.65
N ASP A 189 2.91 1.18 -9.77
CA ASP A 189 3.58 0.50 -10.88
C ASP A 189 3.00 0.93 -12.24
N SER A 190 1.66 0.97 -12.36
CA SER A 190 0.97 1.37 -13.59
C SER A 190 1.25 2.84 -13.94
N VAL A 191 1.21 3.74 -12.96
CA VAL A 191 1.54 5.16 -13.13
C VAL A 191 3.00 5.36 -13.57
N LEU A 192 3.96 4.70 -12.89
CA LEU A 192 5.38 4.82 -13.25
C LEU A 192 5.69 4.28 -14.64
N ASN A 193 4.95 3.26 -15.11
CA ASN A 193 5.06 2.78 -16.48
C ASN A 193 4.59 3.86 -17.49
N VAL A 194 3.50 4.58 -17.19
CA VAL A 194 3.05 5.70 -18.03
C VAL A 194 4.10 6.81 -18.09
N TYR A 195 4.72 7.18 -16.94
CA TYR A 195 5.79 8.19 -16.92
C TYR A 195 6.98 7.79 -17.79
N LYS A 196 7.36 6.51 -17.70
CA LYS A 196 8.46 5.95 -18.50
C LYS A 196 8.15 5.94 -19.99
N ASP A 197 6.96 5.49 -20.36
CA ASP A 197 6.54 5.36 -21.77
C ASP A 197 6.33 6.74 -22.43
N ALA A 198 5.90 7.74 -21.66
CA ALA A 198 5.82 9.13 -22.10
C ALA A 198 7.21 9.80 -22.21
N GLY A 199 8.26 9.17 -21.69
CA GLY A 199 9.62 9.71 -21.73
C GLY A 199 9.85 10.91 -20.82
N LEU A 200 9.12 11.01 -19.70
CA LEU A 200 9.37 12.05 -18.70
C LEU A 200 10.82 12.02 -18.21
N THR A 201 11.34 13.17 -17.81
CA THR A 201 12.63 13.24 -17.12
C THR A 201 12.56 12.63 -15.73
N GLY A 202 11.44 12.85 -15.03
CA GLY A 202 11.15 12.25 -13.75
C GLY A 202 9.75 12.54 -13.27
N GLY A 203 9.34 11.86 -12.20
CA GLY A 203 8.05 12.10 -11.57
C GLY A 203 7.92 11.38 -10.22
N ILE A 204 7.02 11.91 -9.42
CA ILE A 204 6.59 11.31 -8.16
C ILE A 204 5.08 11.10 -8.25
N VAL A 205 4.62 9.92 -7.84
CA VAL A 205 3.22 9.66 -7.56
C VAL A 205 3.06 9.27 -6.10
N SER A 206 2.15 9.92 -5.39
CA SER A 206 1.73 9.54 -4.04
C SER A 206 0.30 9.01 -4.10
N LEU A 207 0.11 7.78 -3.67
CA LEU A 207 -1.16 7.05 -3.69
C LEU A 207 -1.40 6.39 -2.33
N GLY A 208 -2.01 7.15 -1.41
CA GLY A 208 -2.19 6.73 -0.03
C GLY A 208 -0.86 6.43 0.68
N ASN A 209 -0.68 5.19 1.10
CA ASN A 209 0.52 4.72 1.80
C ASN A 209 1.66 4.27 0.86
N CYS A 210 1.51 4.44 -0.46
CA CYS A 210 2.53 4.13 -1.44
C CYS A 210 3.00 5.40 -2.15
N VAL A 211 4.33 5.51 -2.37
CA VAL A 211 4.92 6.62 -3.12
C VAL A 211 5.88 6.07 -4.17
N GLY A 212 5.54 6.26 -5.44
CA GLY A 212 6.38 5.87 -6.58
C GLY A 212 7.25 7.03 -7.06
N VAL A 213 8.49 6.71 -7.43
CA VAL A 213 9.47 7.67 -7.96
C VAL A 213 10.05 7.14 -9.25
N TYR A 214 10.09 7.99 -10.29
CA TYR A 214 10.70 7.70 -11.59
C TYR A 214 11.69 8.81 -11.96
N GLY A 215 12.87 8.45 -12.45
CA GLY A 215 13.83 9.39 -13.02
C GLY A 215 14.37 10.44 -12.05
N THR A 216 14.60 11.65 -12.56
CA THR A 216 15.22 12.76 -11.82
C THR A 216 14.49 14.07 -12.09
N LYS A 217 14.82 15.12 -11.36
CA LYS A 217 14.42 16.47 -11.71
C LYS A 217 15.08 16.92 -13.00
N THR A 218 14.59 18.00 -13.61
CA THR A 218 15.14 18.57 -14.87
C THR A 218 16.60 19.01 -14.77
N ASP A 219 17.11 19.28 -13.57
CA ASP A 219 18.52 19.63 -13.33
C ASP A 219 19.41 18.40 -13.07
N GLY A 220 18.85 17.19 -13.13
CA GLY A 220 19.53 15.92 -12.89
C GLY A 220 19.64 15.54 -11.40
N SER A 221 19.10 16.35 -10.48
CA SER A 221 19.09 15.99 -9.05
C SER A 221 18.08 14.88 -8.77
N ALA A 222 18.39 14.05 -7.77
CA ALA A 222 17.50 12.98 -7.33
C ALA A 222 16.18 13.53 -6.77
N LEU A 223 15.12 12.76 -6.95
CA LEU A 223 13.83 12.99 -6.32
C LEU A 223 13.87 12.46 -4.88
N SER A 224 13.27 13.20 -3.96
CA SER A 224 13.17 12.83 -2.56
C SER A 224 11.73 12.89 -2.11
N VAL A 225 11.33 11.93 -1.29
CA VAL A 225 9.99 11.81 -0.73
C VAL A 225 10.03 11.84 0.79
N SER A 226 8.94 12.27 1.40
CA SER A 226 8.77 12.29 2.84
C SER A 226 8.46 10.90 3.37
N VAL A 227 9.05 10.54 4.51
CA VAL A 227 8.65 9.38 5.30
C VAL A 227 7.86 9.90 6.51
N HIS A 228 6.66 9.38 6.72
CA HIS A 228 5.75 9.82 7.79
C HIS A 228 6.25 9.38 9.17
N ASP A 229 6.01 10.21 10.20
CA ASP A 229 6.21 9.86 11.60
C ASP A 229 4.96 9.20 12.17
N PRO A 230 4.96 7.87 12.43
CA PRO A 230 3.77 7.16 12.89
C PRO A 230 3.31 7.57 14.30
N ALA A 231 4.16 8.23 15.09
CA ALA A 231 3.82 8.73 16.42
C ALA A 231 3.37 10.22 16.42
N GLY A 232 3.41 10.86 15.25
CA GLY A 232 3.03 12.25 15.06
C GLY A 232 1.57 12.43 14.63
N ASP A 233 1.22 13.65 14.24
CA ASP A 233 -0.03 13.92 13.54
C ASP A 233 0.08 13.57 12.05
N ASP A 234 -1.03 13.60 11.31
CA ASP A 234 -1.11 13.20 9.90
C ASP A 234 -0.10 13.94 8.97
N ALA A 235 0.43 15.06 9.40
CA ALA A 235 1.42 15.85 8.65
C ALA A 235 2.85 15.71 9.19
N ALA A 236 3.05 14.92 10.25
CA ALA A 236 4.36 14.76 10.87
C ALA A 236 5.32 13.99 9.95
N GLN A 237 6.51 14.53 9.80
CA GLN A 237 7.56 13.96 8.99
C GLN A 237 8.67 13.38 9.86
N LEU A 238 8.89 12.08 9.78
CA LEU A 238 10.02 11.39 10.38
C LEU A 238 11.33 11.76 9.69
N GLY A 239 11.32 11.73 8.37
CA GLY A 239 12.51 11.96 7.56
C GLY A 239 12.19 12.13 6.09
N SER A 240 13.23 12.17 5.27
CA SER A 240 13.15 12.17 3.83
C SER A 240 14.00 11.05 3.23
N TRP A 241 13.54 10.46 2.13
CA TRP A 241 14.29 9.44 1.41
C TRP A 241 14.53 9.89 -0.03
N SER A 242 15.79 10.05 -0.39
CA SER A 242 16.22 10.36 -1.75
C SER A 242 16.38 9.08 -2.55
N LEU A 243 15.72 8.98 -3.71
CA LEU A 243 15.66 7.77 -4.54
C LEU A 243 16.28 8.04 -5.92
N PRO A 244 17.62 8.03 -6.06
CA PRO A 244 18.30 8.34 -7.32
C PRO A 244 18.01 7.33 -8.44
N ASN A 245 17.64 6.12 -8.09
CA ASN A 245 17.30 5.05 -9.03
C ASN A 245 15.78 4.85 -9.20
N GLY A 246 14.97 5.66 -8.53
CA GLY A 246 13.52 5.48 -8.52
C GLY A 246 13.07 4.34 -7.62
N GLY A 247 11.90 3.75 -7.93
CA GLY A 247 11.28 2.68 -7.17
C GLY A 247 10.07 3.14 -6.38
N VAL A 248 9.54 2.29 -5.52
CA VAL A 248 8.34 2.54 -4.74
C VAL A 248 8.61 2.33 -3.26
N LEU A 249 8.20 3.29 -2.45
CA LEU A 249 8.07 3.18 -1.01
C LEU A 249 6.64 2.77 -0.66
N ALA A 250 6.48 1.69 0.07
CA ALA A 250 5.20 1.30 0.67
C ALA A 250 5.33 1.30 2.18
N THR A 251 4.40 1.96 2.85
CA THR A 251 4.37 2.04 4.31
C THR A 251 3.23 1.17 4.85
N ALA A 252 3.50 0.37 5.86
CA ALA A 252 2.51 -0.31 6.67
C ALA A 252 2.67 0.14 8.12
N GLY A 253 1.56 0.33 8.81
CA GLY A 253 1.56 0.80 10.19
C GLY A 253 0.40 0.24 10.99
N TRP A 254 0.63 0.06 12.29
CA TRP A 254 -0.36 -0.45 13.21
C TRP A 254 -1.62 0.42 13.30
N LEU A 255 -1.46 1.76 13.17
CA LEU A 255 -2.54 2.72 13.39
C LEU A 255 -3.26 3.15 12.11
N GLU A 256 -2.86 2.69 10.91
CA GLU A 256 -3.45 3.14 9.64
C GLU A 256 -4.96 2.91 9.56
N THR A 257 -5.42 1.74 10.02
CA THR A 257 -6.85 1.42 10.15
C THR A 257 -7.04 0.60 11.40
N SER A 258 -7.64 1.18 12.43
CA SER A 258 -7.86 0.50 13.71
C SER A 258 -9.21 0.90 14.32
N PHE A 259 -9.67 0.11 15.28
CA PHE A 259 -10.77 0.48 16.15
C PHE A 259 -10.54 0.01 17.58
N THR A 260 -11.12 0.70 18.55
CA THR A 260 -11.03 0.34 19.96
C THR A 260 -12.31 -0.32 20.45
N LYS A 261 -12.19 -1.48 21.11
CA LYS A 261 -13.29 -2.16 21.80
C LYS A 261 -12.88 -2.58 23.20
N ASP A 262 -13.68 -2.21 24.21
CA ASP A 262 -13.44 -2.55 25.63
C ASP A 262 -12.03 -2.15 26.14
N GLY A 263 -11.45 -1.08 25.58
CA GLY A 263 -10.13 -0.56 25.91
C GLY A 263 -8.97 -1.26 25.20
N THR A 264 -9.23 -2.23 24.33
CA THR A 264 -8.27 -2.87 23.47
C THR A 264 -8.35 -2.31 22.05
N GLU A 265 -7.22 -1.95 21.47
CA GLU A 265 -7.11 -1.50 20.07
C GLU A 265 -6.88 -2.70 19.17
N TYR A 266 -7.58 -2.72 18.03
CA TYR A 266 -7.49 -3.74 17.00
C TYR A 266 -7.14 -3.09 15.67
N SER A 267 -6.02 -3.50 15.08
CA SER A 267 -5.54 -3.04 13.78
C SER A 267 -6.05 -3.92 12.64
N SER A 268 -6.18 -3.35 11.45
CA SER A 268 -6.51 -4.09 10.23
C SER A 268 -5.35 -4.95 9.71
N LEU A 269 -4.16 -4.80 10.25
CA LEU A 269 -3.01 -5.64 9.94
C LEU A 269 -3.21 -7.02 10.61
N LEU A 270 -3.79 -7.96 9.87
CA LEU A 270 -4.08 -9.30 10.37
C LEU A 270 -2.89 -10.23 10.21
N ASP A 271 -2.61 -11.04 11.23
CA ASP A 271 -1.73 -12.19 11.12
C ASP A 271 -2.49 -13.36 10.46
N PRO A 272 -2.06 -13.83 9.27
CA PRO A 272 -2.74 -14.90 8.56
C PRO A 272 -2.78 -16.25 9.30
N GLN A 273 -1.89 -16.45 10.26
CA GLN A 273 -1.84 -17.70 11.02
C GLN A 273 -2.85 -17.74 12.16
N THR A 274 -3.12 -16.59 12.76
CA THR A 274 -4.01 -16.50 13.93
C THR A 274 -5.38 -15.92 13.60
N GLY A 275 -5.47 -15.14 12.51
CA GLY A 275 -6.67 -14.39 12.13
C GLY A 275 -6.94 -13.16 13.02
N TYR A 276 -6.08 -12.86 13.99
CA TYR A 276 -6.10 -11.66 14.81
C TYR A 276 -5.14 -10.60 14.27
N PRO A 277 -5.27 -9.33 14.71
CA PRO A 277 -4.25 -8.32 14.46
C PRO A 277 -2.86 -8.82 14.88
N ALA A 278 -1.85 -8.57 14.02
CA ALA A 278 -0.47 -8.97 14.27
C ALA A 278 0.09 -8.28 15.53
N ASP A 279 0.93 -8.97 16.28
CA ASP A 279 1.68 -8.42 17.41
C ASP A 279 3.11 -8.10 16.92
N SER A 280 3.34 -6.87 16.46
CA SER A 280 4.60 -6.43 15.88
C SER A 280 5.46 -5.69 16.89
N ASP A 281 6.78 -5.86 16.80
CA ASP A 281 7.79 -5.12 17.57
C ASP A 281 8.13 -3.74 16.96
N CYS A 282 7.45 -3.35 15.87
CA CYS A 282 7.49 -2.01 15.31
C CYS A 282 6.08 -1.45 15.09
N ILE A 283 5.95 -0.13 15.19
CA ILE A 283 4.67 0.58 15.01
C ILE A 283 4.42 0.97 13.56
N ALA A 284 5.47 1.08 12.76
CA ALA A 284 5.39 1.30 11.33
C ALA A 284 6.66 0.81 10.62
N LEU A 285 6.51 0.54 9.34
CA LEU A 285 7.57 0.10 8.45
C LEU A 285 7.36 0.72 7.07
N THR A 286 8.41 1.35 6.53
CA THR A 286 8.46 1.77 5.12
C THR A 286 9.46 0.89 4.39
N VAL A 287 9.01 0.18 3.36
CA VAL A 287 9.85 -0.66 2.50
C VAL A 287 10.06 0.03 1.16
N TRP A 288 11.29 0.05 0.69
CA TRP A 288 11.65 0.37 -0.68
C TRP A 288 11.86 -0.90 -1.51
N GLN A 289 11.30 -0.91 -2.70
CA GLN A 289 11.57 -1.90 -3.73
C GLN A 289 11.31 -1.29 -5.13
N GLU A 290 11.90 -1.84 -6.19
CA GLU A 290 11.70 -1.34 -7.55
C GLU A 290 10.24 -1.43 -8.01
N ASN A 291 9.52 -2.47 -7.55
CA ASN A 291 8.14 -2.75 -7.91
C ASN A 291 7.20 -2.46 -6.73
N GLY A 292 6.16 -1.67 -6.97
CA GLY A 292 5.24 -1.20 -5.95
C GLY A 292 4.35 -2.29 -5.36
N THR A 293 3.87 -3.22 -6.19
CA THR A 293 3.10 -4.38 -5.72
C THR A 293 3.91 -5.20 -4.73
N THR A 294 5.17 -5.47 -5.06
CA THR A 294 6.10 -6.22 -4.20
C THR A 294 6.44 -5.42 -2.94
N SER A 295 6.73 -4.11 -3.07
CA SER A 295 7.01 -3.23 -1.93
C SER A 295 5.86 -3.25 -0.90
N ALA A 296 4.61 -3.14 -1.38
CA ALA A 296 3.42 -3.15 -0.55
C ALA A 296 3.21 -4.53 0.13
N ALA A 297 3.39 -5.63 -0.59
CA ALA A 297 3.27 -6.96 -0.02
C ALA A 297 4.35 -7.25 1.04
N LEU A 298 5.61 -6.80 0.78
CA LEU A 298 6.70 -6.90 1.74
C LEU A 298 6.45 -6.08 2.99
N SER A 299 5.90 -4.86 2.87
CA SER A 299 5.59 -4.04 4.04
C SER A 299 4.58 -4.74 4.97
N GLN A 300 3.57 -5.41 4.41
CA GLN A 300 2.60 -6.20 5.18
C GLN A 300 3.25 -7.43 5.83
N ALA A 301 4.00 -8.23 5.04
CA ALA A 301 4.69 -9.43 5.54
C ALA A 301 5.64 -9.09 6.70
N CYS A 302 6.45 -8.06 6.52
CA CYS A 302 7.46 -7.67 7.51
C CYS A 302 6.85 -7.11 8.80
N MET A 303 5.72 -6.43 8.73
CA MET A 303 4.97 -6.02 9.93
C MET A 303 4.45 -7.21 10.73
N VAL A 304 4.05 -8.30 10.06
CA VAL A 304 3.62 -9.55 10.73
C VAL A 304 4.82 -10.31 11.30
N LEU A 305 5.94 -10.37 10.56
CA LEU A 305 7.16 -11.08 10.97
C LEU A 305 7.90 -10.40 12.13
N GLY A 306 7.76 -9.08 12.26
CA GLY A 306 8.59 -8.27 13.12
C GLY A 306 9.99 -8.02 12.54
N VAL A 307 10.77 -7.18 13.21
CA VAL A 307 12.04 -6.64 12.68
C VAL A 307 13.03 -7.75 12.32
N GLU A 308 13.40 -8.60 13.29
CA GLU A 308 14.47 -9.59 13.09
C GLU A 308 14.13 -10.65 12.04
N ASN A 309 12.89 -11.15 12.03
CA ASN A 309 12.47 -12.20 11.09
C ASN A 309 12.26 -11.66 9.67
N SER A 310 12.11 -10.34 9.50
CA SER A 310 11.94 -9.70 8.20
C SER A 310 13.23 -9.64 7.38
N LEU A 311 14.41 -9.64 8.02
CA LEU A 311 15.67 -9.34 7.35
C LEU A 311 15.99 -10.32 6.22
N SER A 312 15.78 -11.60 6.45
CA SER A 312 16.00 -12.63 5.42
C SER A 312 15.04 -12.53 4.23
N LEU A 313 13.80 -12.07 4.47
CA LEU A 313 12.83 -11.83 3.41
C LEU A 313 13.22 -10.60 2.59
N LEU A 314 13.58 -9.50 3.24
CA LEU A 314 14.03 -8.28 2.57
C LEU A 314 15.29 -8.52 1.72
N GLU A 315 16.24 -9.33 2.22
CA GLU A 315 17.44 -9.73 1.47
C GLU A 315 17.09 -10.47 0.16
N GLN A 316 16.12 -11.38 0.19
CA GLN A 316 15.69 -12.14 -1.00
C GLN A 316 15.14 -11.25 -2.12
N TYR A 317 14.66 -10.06 -1.77
CA TYR A 317 14.11 -9.09 -2.73
C TYR A 317 15.01 -7.91 -3.03
N ASP A 318 16.23 -7.88 -2.47
CA ASP A 318 17.12 -6.71 -2.55
C ASP A 318 16.40 -5.42 -2.11
N ALA A 319 15.56 -5.54 -1.09
CA ALA A 319 14.72 -4.47 -0.58
C ALA A 319 15.41 -3.73 0.57
N ALA A 320 15.09 -2.44 0.72
CA ALA A 320 15.53 -1.64 1.86
C ALA A 320 14.34 -1.27 2.75
N ALA A 321 14.58 -1.10 4.05
CA ALA A 321 13.52 -0.85 5.00
C ALA A 321 13.90 0.16 6.09
N VAL A 322 12.91 0.94 6.51
CA VAL A 322 12.95 1.86 7.66
C VAL A 322 11.87 1.42 8.63
N PHE A 323 12.26 0.77 9.73
CA PHE A 323 11.34 0.38 10.80
C PHE A 323 11.30 1.48 11.87
N VAL A 324 10.14 1.69 12.47
CA VAL A 324 9.94 2.63 13.58
C VAL A 324 9.34 1.87 14.75
N THR A 325 10.01 1.95 15.92
CA THR A 325 9.55 1.30 17.15
C THR A 325 8.79 2.27 18.05
N ASP A 326 8.05 1.75 19.02
CA ASP A 326 7.37 2.54 20.05
C ASP A 326 8.35 3.23 21.04
N GLU A 327 9.61 2.74 21.11
CA GLU A 327 10.70 3.35 21.87
C GLU A 327 11.38 4.50 21.13
N LYS A 328 10.83 4.93 19.98
CA LYS A 328 11.41 5.96 19.10
C LYS A 328 12.79 5.60 18.56
N GLU A 329 13.00 4.35 18.21
CA GLU A 329 14.13 3.92 17.40
C GLU A 329 13.71 3.83 15.91
N VAL A 330 14.60 4.29 15.05
CA VAL A 330 14.53 4.11 13.59
C VAL A 330 15.60 3.09 13.22
N LEU A 331 15.14 1.91 12.78
CA LEU A 331 16.02 0.81 12.40
C LEU A 331 16.11 0.75 10.87
N LEU A 332 17.31 0.80 10.35
CA LEU A 332 17.59 0.87 8.92
C LEU A 332 18.14 -0.46 8.41
N TYR A 333 17.60 -0.97 7.32
CA TYR A 333 18.07 -2.19 6.67
C TYR A 333 18.21 -2.02 5.16
N GLY A 334 19.22 -2.65 4.55
CA GLY A 334 19.49 -2.59 3.11
C GLY A 334 20.09 -1.24 2.69
N ASP A 335 19.88 -0.85 1.42
CA ASP A 335 20.38 0.43 0.88
C ASP A 335 19.48 1.59 1.33
N THR A 336 19.76 2.11 2.50
CA THR A 336 19.09 3.28 3.08
C THR A 336 19.95 4.54 3.05
N ASP A 337 21.01 4.59 2.25
CA ASP A 337 21.95 5.73 2.16
C ASP A 337 21.26 7.05 1.79
N GLY A 338 20.14 6.98 1.06
CA GLY A 338 19.30 8.13 0.73
C GLY A 338 18.38 8.62 1.84
N PHE A 339 18.20 7.87 2.93
CA PHE A 339 17.33 8.26 4.04
C PHE A 339 18.01 9.23 4.99
N THR A 340 17.28 10.27 5.37
CA THR A 340 17.73 11.28 6.35
C THR A 340 16.65 11.52 7.39
N LEU A 341 16.94 11.19 8.64
CA LEU A 341 16.08 11.50 9.79
C LEU A 341 16.05 13.01 10.02
N THR A 342 14.85 13.61 10.17
CA THR A 342 14.70 15.07 10.37
C THR A 342 14.21 15.44 11.77
N VAL A 343 13.74 14.49 12.55
CA VAL A 343 13.31 14.66 13.95
C VAL A 343 14.43 14.31 14.92
N SER A 344 14.53 15.03 16.03
CA SER A 344 15.66 14.93 16.98
C SER A 344 15.42 14.04 18.18
N ASP A 345 14.19 13.58 18.37
CA ASP A 345 13.77 12.76 19.51
C ASP A 345 13.74 11.25 19.19
N TYR A 346 14.16 10.88 17.98
CA TYR A 346 14.41 9.51 17.57
C TYR A 346 15.91 9.20 17.51
N THR A 347 16.24 7.95 17.72
CA THR A 347 17.60 7.40 17.51
C THR A 347 17.63 6.49 16.28
N THR A 348 18.76 6.41 15.59
CA THR A 348 18.92 5.54 14.42
C THR A 348 19.91 4.42 14.68
N ARG A 349 19.61 3.23 14.14
CA ARG A 349 20.50 2.07 14.15
C ARG A 349 20.40 1.30 12.83
N THR A 350 21.53 0.98 12.23
CA THR A 350 21.57 0.11 11.03
C THR A 350 21.58 -1.35 11.47
N LEU A 351 20.74 -2.14 10.82
CA LEU A 351 20.66 -3.60 10.97
C LEU A 351 21.59 -4.26 9.94
N SER A 352 22.05 -5.46 10.22
CA SER A 352 23.01 -6.22 9.38
C SER A 352 22.58 -7.68 9.27
#